data_39caf43e96c94ef123f00d031830d811
#
_entry.id   39caf43e96c94ef123f00d031830d811
#
_cell.length_a   1.000
_cell.length_b   1.000
_cell.length_c   1.000
_cell.angle_alpha   90.00
_cell.angle_beta   90.00
_cell.angle_gamma   90.00
#
_symmetry.space_group_name_H-M   'P 1'
#
loop_
_entity.id
_entity.type
_entity.pdbx_description
1 polymer ?
#
loop_
_entity_poly.entity_id
_entity_poly.type
_entity_poly.pdbx_seq_one_letter_code
_entity_poly.pdbx_strand_id
1 'polypeptide(L)'
;MALTALPDRLRTVFPYPTFNAVQSKCFDTVFRSDDNFVLASPTGSGKTVILELAVCRAVATNATGQYKIVYQAPTKALCSERQRDWSAKFSPIGLTCAELTGDSDASDIRNVQSANIIITTPEKWDSITRKWKDHEKLMRLIKVFLIDEVHILKEDRGAVLEAVVSRMKSIGTDVRFVALSATIPNFCDIATWLGKSSAEPHLPASNERFGEKFRPVKLQKHVCGYNSSSNDFGFDKALDAKLPGIITKYCEEKPFMIFCATRASCVATAKLIANWWTSRPERDRKWNAPPRQLQVLNKDLRDTVVSGVAFHHAGLDLADRAQVEKGFLDHDINVICCTSTLAVGVNLPCHLVIIKNTMTYTDEGLQEYSDLEMMQMLGRAGRPQFDDTAVAVIMTRQTKTRRYEMMVTGQELLESKLHSNLIDHMNAEIGLGTIPDLASARKWLKGTFLYVRLQQNPNHYKLEGARSGQNIEEQVDDICFRDIALLREHNLAMGEEHFRSTEFGHAMARYYVHFETMKTFMGIPPKATPSEIVSLMYPLCSAWKLIVSSSSRPLRKLPSFPKFVFDPGRSQCTNF
;
A
#
# COMPACT_ATOMS: atom_id res chain seq x y z
N MET A 1 -15.32 -26.57 -3.79
CA MET A 1 -14.31 -27.60 -4.13
C MET A 1 -13.73 -28.16 -2.85
N ALA A 2 -13.54 -29.48 -2.75
CA ALA A 2 -12.94 -30.10 -1.57
C ALA A 2 -11.40 -29.94 -1.59
N LEU A 3 -10.79 -29.89 -0.41
CA LEU A 3 -9.33 -29.77 -0.26
C LEU A 3 -8.57 -31.00 -0.81
N THR A 4 -9.28 -32.12 -0.96
CA THR A 4 -8.76 -33.35 -1.58
C THR A 4 -8.27 -33.16 -3.02
N ALA A 5 -8.63 -32.05 -3.68
CA ALA A 5 -8.09 -31.67 -5.00
C ALA A 5 -6.60 -31.29 -4.96
N LEU A 6 -6.05 -30.98 -3.77
CA LEU A 6 -4.62 -30.74 -3.54
C LEU A 6 -3.88 -32.02 -3.15
N PRO A 7 -2.59 -32.15 -3.49
CA PRO A 7 -1.70 -33.18 -2.93
C PRO A 7 -1.71 -33.16 -1.40
N ASP A 8 -1.61 -34.32 -0.76
CA ASP A 8 -1.73 -34.47 0.70
C ASP A 8 -0.81 -33.54 1.49
N ARG A 9 0.45 -33.41 1.07
CA ARG A 9 1.43 -32.51 1.68
C ARG A 9 0.97 -31.06 1.71
N LEU A 10 0.25 -30.59 0.67
CA LEU A 10 -0.16 -29.19 0.53
C LEU A 10 -1.49 -28.89 1.26
N ARG A 11 -2.26 -29.92 1.65
CA ARG A 11 -3.50 -29.73 2.39
C ARG A 11 -3.29 -29.15 3.78
N THR A 12 -2.12 -29.40 4.38
CA THR A 12 -1.77 -28.90 5.71
C THR A 12 -1.71 -27.36 5.78
N VAL A 13 -1.57 -26.70 4.63
CA VAL A 13 -1.55 -25.23 4.51
C VAL A 13 -2.93 -24.62 4.86
N PHE A 14 -4.03 -25.38 4.66
CA PHE A 14 -5.38 -24.85 4.79
C PHE A 14 -6.12 -25.49 5.97
N PRO A 15 -6.62 -24.71 6.96
CA PRO A 15 -7.25 -25.22 8.18
C PRO A 15 -8.73 -25.59 8.03
N TYR A 16 -9.25 -25.71 6.80
CA TYR A 16 -10.65 -25.99 6.50
C TYR A 16 -10.78 -27.10 5.44
N PRO A 17 -11.91 -27.85 5.40
CA PRO A 17 -12.06 -29.01 4.50
C PRO A 17 -12.42 -28.63 3.06
N THR A 18 -12.96 -27.43 2.82
CA THR A 18 -13.48 -27.01 1.51
C THR A 18 -13.14 -25.56 1.22
N PHE A 19 -12.90 -25.28 -0.06
CA PHE A 19 -12.76 -23.93 -0.58
C PHE A 19 -14.12 -23.24 -0.73
N ASN A 20 -14.16 -21.93 -0.50
CA ASN A 20 -15.36 -21.12 -0.76
C ASN A 20 -15.60 -20.95 -2.28
N ALA A 21 -16.70 -20.26 -2.65
CA ALA A 21 -17.08 -20.10 -4.05
C ALA A 21 -16.02 -19.37 -4.90
N VAL A 22 -15.40 -18.29 -4.36
CA VAL A 22 -14.34 -17.54 -5.04
C VAL A 22 -13.10 -18.41 -5.25
N GLN A 23 -12.64 -19.07 -4.19
CA GLN A 23 -11.47 -19.94 -4.21
C GLN A 23 -11.66 -21.13 -5.14
N SER A 24 -12.86 -21.77 -5.11
CA SER A 24 -13.20 -22.91 -5.96
C SER A 24 -13.22 -22.55 -7.44
N LYS A 25 -13.74 -21.37 -7.78
CA LYS A 25 -13.80 -20.90 -9.18
C LYS A 25 -12.40 -20.62 -9.75
N CYS A 26 -11.50 -20.07 -8.92
CA CYS A 26 -10.13 -19.72 -9.34
C CYS A 26 -9.15 -20.90 -9.28
N PHE A 27 -9.52 -22.00 -8.63
CA PHE A 27 -8.61 -23.10 -8.30
C PHE A 27 -7.86 -23.65 -9.52
N ASP A 28 -8.58 -24.01 -10.57
CA ASP A 28 -7.97 -24.66 -11.75
C ASP A 28 -7.01 -23.69 -12.46
N THR A 29 -7.37 -22.42 -12.60
CA THR A 29 -6.53 -21.42 -13.24
C THR A 29 -5.28 -21.12 -12.41
N VAL A 30 -5.40 -21.09 -11.07
CA VAL A 30 -4.27 -20.70 -10.20
C VAL A 30 -3.39 -21.90 -9.86
N PHE A 31 -3.97 -23.07 -9.58
CA PHE A 31 -3.20 -24.23 -9.13
C PHE A 31 -2.77 -25.15 -10.26
N ARG A 32 -3.52 -25.22 -11.38
CA ARG A 32 -3.22 -26.14 -12.48
C ARG A 32 -2.60 -25.50 -13.71
N SER A 33 -2.59 -24.16 -13.81
CA SER A 33 -1.95 -23.39 -14.88
C SER A 33 -0.76 -22.58 -14.34
N ASP A 34 0.18 -22.23 -15.22
CA ASP A 34 1.29 -21.31 -14.94
C ASP A 34 1.05 -19.93 -15.56
N ASP A 35 -0.12 -19.70 -16.16
CA ASP A 35 -0.52 -18.39 -16.66
C ASP A 35 -0.56 -17.33 -15.54
N ASN A 36 -0.29 -16.10 -15.89
CA ASN A 36 -0.52 -14.97 -15.01
C ASN A 36 -2.01 -14.86 -14.66
N PHE A 37 -2.30 -14.38 -13.46
CA PHE A 37 -3.68 -14.32 -12.99
C PHE A 37 -4.01 -13.02 -12.25
N VAL A 38 -5.19 -12.48 -12.51
CA VAL A 38 -5.72 -11.29 -11.83
C VAL A 38 -7.06 -11.60 -11.19
N LEU A 39 -7.18 -11.34 -9.90
CA LEU A 39 -8.44 -11.45 -9.16
C LEU A 39 -8.91 -10.08 -8.68
N ALA A 40 -10.10 -9.67 -9.09
CA ALA A 40 -10.83 -8.53 -8.51
C ALA A 40 -11.97 -9.05 -7.62
N SER A 41 -11.89 -8.78 -6.31
CA SER A 41 -12.85 -9.34 -5.35
C SER A 41 -12.95 -8.46 -4.10
N PRO A 42 -14.13 -8.39 -3.44
CA PRO A 42 -14.31 -7.60 -2.24
C PRO A 42 -13.37 -8.02 -1.10
N THR A 43 -13.07 -7.09 -0.21
CA THR A 43 -12.32 -7.40 1.03
C THR A 43 -13.13 -8.39 1.87
N GLY A 44 -12.45 -9.36 2.50
CA GLY A 44 -13.09 -10.41 3.29
C GLY A 44 -13.65 -11.59 2.50
N SER A 45 -13.51 -11.63 1.16
CA SER A 45 -13.95 -12.76 0.32
C SER A 45 -13.00 -13.98 0.36
N GLY A 46 -11.90 -13.90 1.11
CA GLY A 46 -10.89 -14.96 1.18
C GLY A 46 -9.90 -14.96 0.01
N LYS A 47 -9.69 -13.81 -0.65
CA LYS A 47 -8.80 -13.66 -1.81
C LYS A 47 -7.34 -14.04 -1.53
N THR A 48 -6.84 -13.88 -0.31
CA THR A 48 -5.45 -14.25 0.06
C THR A 48 -5.12 -15.71 -0.24
N VAL A 49 -6.09 -16.61 -0.11
CA VAL A 49 -5.93 -18.03 -0.43
C VAL A 49 -5.52 -18.27 -1.89
N ILE A 50 -5.86 -17.35 -2.79
CA ILE A 50 -5.45 -17.42 -4.20
C ILE A 50 -3.93 -17.27 -4.33
N LEU A 51 -3.31 -16.36 -3.55
CA LEU A 51 -1.85 -16.26 -3.49
C LEU A 51 -1.22 -17.52 -2.88
N GLU A 52 -1.85 -18.06 -1.83
CA GLU A 52 -1.40 -19.31 -1.19
C GLU A 52 -1.48 -20.51 -2.14
N LEU A 53 -2.51 -20.60 -2.99
CA LEU A 53 -2.61 -21.59 -4.04
C LEU A 53 -1.50 -21.44 -5.09
N ALA A 54 -1.13 -20.21 -5.45
CA ALA A 54 0.00 -19.96 -6.36
C ALA A 54 1.34 -20.38 -5.73
N VAL A 55 1.54 -20.16 -4.41
CA VAL A 55 2.67 -20.71 -3.65
C VAL A 55 2.65 -22.25 -3.71
N CYS A 56 1.51 -22.88 -3.43
CA CYS A 56 1.36 -24.34 -3.50
C CYS A 56 1.66 -24.88 -4.90
N ARG A 57 1.27 -24.18 -5.96
CA ARG A 57 1.63 -24.54 -7.34
C ARG A 57 3.15 -24.51 -7.55
N ALA A 58 3.81 -23.44 -7.11
CA ALA A 58 5.26 -23.33 -7.22
C ALA A 58 5.99 -24.49 -6.50
N VAL A 59 5.51 -24.88 -5.32
CA VAL A 59 6.04 -26.06 -4.60
C VAL A 59 5.82 -27.35 -5.39
N ALA A 60 4.65 -27.54 -5.99
CA ALA A 60 4.32 -28.75 -6.72
C ALA A 60 5.11 -28.90 -8.02
N THR A 61 5.46 -27.79 -8.68
CA THR A 61 6.12 -27.81 -10.01
C THR A 61 7.63 -27.71 -9.95
N ASN A 62 8.22 -27.21 -8.85
CA ASN A 62 9.66 -27.03 -8.72
C ASN A 62 10.28 -28.06 -7.76
N ALA A 63 10.48 -29.27 -8.25
CA ALA A 63 11.01 -30.40 -7.46
C ALA A 63 12.44 -30.14 -6.92
N THR A 64 13.23 -29.27 -7.54
CA THR A 64 14.64 -28.99 -7.17
C THR A 64 14.75 -28.12 -5.90
N GLY A 65 13.66 -27.50 -5.43
CA GLY A 65 13.69 -26.58 -4.30
C GLY A 65 14.45 -25.25 -4.53
N GLN A 66 15.05 -25.09 -5.71
CA GLN A 66 15.81 -23.89 -6.08
C GLN A 66 14.91 -22.85 -6.78
N TYR A 67 14.02 -22.25 -6.03
CA TYR A 67 13.15 -21.17 -6.51
C TYR A 67 12.82 -20.19 -5.39
N LYS A 68 12.42 -19.00 -5.76
CA LYS A 68 11.96 -17.98 -4.84
C LYS A 68 10.62 -17.40 -5.28
N ILE A 69 9.86 -17.02 -4.31
CA ILE A 69 8.55 -16.36 -4.45
C ILE A 69 8.68 -14.99 -3.82
N VAL A 70 8.26 -13.95 -4.54
CA VAL A 70 8.20 -12.59 -4.02
C VAL A 70 6.75 -12.23 -3.78
N TYR A 71 6.43 -11.77 -2.57
CA TYR A 71 5.14 -11.19 -2.23
C TYR A 71 5.32 -9.71 -1.97
N GLN A 72 4.51 -8.90 -2.65
CA GLN A 72 4.46 -7.46 -2.46
C GLN A 72 3.15 -7.02 -1.84
N ALA A 73 3.26 -6.24 -0.76
CA ALA A 73 2.15 -5.53 -0.14
C ALA A 73 2.45 -4.02 -0.05
N PRO A 74 1.41 -3.18 -0.08
CA PRO A 74 1.59 -1.72 -0.10
C PRO A 74 2.14 -1.15 1.21
N THR A 75 2.06 -1.85 2.33
CA THR A 75 2.50 -1.32 3.63
C THR A 75 3.34 -2.32 4.40
N LYS A 76 4.29 -1.80 5.22
CA LYS A 76 5.12 -2.61 6.13
C LYS A 76 4.28 -3.46 7.07
N ALA A 77 3.19 -2.89 7.60
CA ALA A 77 2.31 -3.59 8.53
C ALA A 77 1.66 -4.84 7.90
N LEU A 78 1.23 -4.74 6.62
CA LEU A 78 0.74 -5.90 5.87
C LEU A 78 1.84 -6.92 5.59
N CYS A 79 3.08 -6.47 5.33
CA CYS A 79 4.23 -7.36 5.17
C CYS A 79 4.48 -8.15 6.47
N SER A 80 4.54 -7.48 7.61
CA SER A 80 4.78 -8.12 8.92
C SER A 80 3.64 -9.05 9.33
N GLU A 81 2.37 -8.68 9.06
CA GLU A 81 1.21 -9.56 9.27
C GLU A 81 1.34 -10.83 8.42
N ARG A 82 1.65 -10.67 7.14
CA ARG A 82 1.79 -11.77 6.20
C ARG A 82 2.96 -12.68 6.55
N GLN A 83 4.08 -12.10 6.96
CA GLN A 83 5.26 -12.86 7.37
C GLN A 83 4.95 -13.77 8.56
N ARG A 84 4.26 -13.26 9.58
CA ARG A 84 3.85 -14.06 10.75
C ARG A 84 2.89 -15.19 10.37
N ASP A 85 1.85 -14.87 9.59
CA ASP A 85 0.84 -15.83 9.15
C ASP A 85 1.47 -16.93 8.26
N TRP A 86 2.23 -16.53 7.25
CA TRP A 86 2.81 -17.47 6.29
C TRP A 86 3.98 -18.26 6.86
N SER A 87 4.75 -17.73 7.80
CA SER A 87 5.79 -18.50 8.49
C SER A 87 5.19 -19.68 9.24
N ALA A 88 4.07 -19.48 9.94
CA ALA A 88 3.37 -20.59 10.63
C ALA A 88 2.74 -21.55 9.62
N LYS A 89 2.09 -21.04 8.58
CA LYS A 89 1.29 -21.80 7.61
C LYS A 89 2.14 -22.66 6.66
N PHE A 90 3.29 -22.15 6.20
CA PHE A 90 4.15 -22.83 5.21
C PHE A 90 5.33 -23.59 5.82
N SER A 91 5.67 -23.39 7.10
CA SER A 91 6.70 -24.15 7.80
C SER A 91 6.49 -25.67 7.75
N PRO A 92 5.26 -26.23 7.91
CA PRO A 92 5.03 -27.67 7.82
C PRO A 92 5.39 -28.30 6.48
N ILE A 93 5.39 -27.52 5.40
CA ILE A 93 5.79 -27.98 4.07
C ILE A 93 7.22 -27.64 3.72
N GLY A 94 7.99 -27.11 4.68
CA GLY A 94 9.42 -26.84 4.55
C GLY A 94 9.77 -25.53 3.86
N LEU A 95 8.86 -24.55 3.76
CA LEU A 95 9.17 -23.22 3.24
C LEU A 95 9.48 -22.24 4.38
N THR A 96 10.43 -21.36 4.11
CA THR A 96 10.82 -20.27 4.99
C THR A 96 10.42 -18.93 4.41
N CYS A 97 9.93 -18.02 5.28
CA CYS A 97 9.51 -16.68 4.92
C CYS A 97 10.46 -15.65 5.55
N ALA A 98 10.88 -14.65 4.78
CA ALA A 98 11.64 -13.52 5.31
C ALA A 98 10.98 -12.19 4.89
N GLU A 99 10.89 -11.26 5.82
CA GLU A 99 10.46 -9.89 5.56
C GLU A 99 11.63 -9.02 5.14
N LEU A 100 11.40 -8.17 4.16
CA LEU A 100 12.36 -7.22 3.62
C LEU A 100 11.69 -5.88 3.35
N THR A 101 11.75 -4.99 4.34
CA THR A 101 11.14 -3.66 4.30
C THR A 101 12.17 -2.56 4.54
N GLY A 102 11.74 -1.29 4.58
CA GLY A 102 12.66 -0.16 4.80
C GLY A 102 13.43 -0.22 6.11
N ASP A 103 12.90 -0.91 7.12
CA ASP A 103 13.51 -1.05 8.45
C ASP A 103 14.47 -2.26 8.54
N SER A 104 14.58 -3.07 7.46
CA SER A 104 15.43 -4.27 7.42
C SER A 104 16.91 -3.91 7.40
N ASP A 105 17.67 -4.57 8.24
CA ASP A 105 19.12 -4.42 8.37
C ASP A 105 19.94 -5.39 7.48
N ALA A 106 21.27 -5.39 7.64
CA ALA A 106 22.16 -6.27 6.88
C ALA A 106 21.98 -7.76 7.21
N SER A 107 21.45 -8.11 8.40
CA SER A 107 21.16 -9.49 8.77
C SER A 107 19.90 -9.98 8.05
N ASP A 108 18.91 -9.13 7.86
CA ASP A 108 17.68 -9.44 7.14
C ASP A 108 17.95 -9.73 5.66
N ILE A 109 18.88 -9.00 5.04
CA ILE A 109 19.31 -9.27 3.66
C ILE A 109 19.90 -10.67 3.51
N ARG A 110 20.66 -11.15 4.49
CA ARG A 110 21.18 -12.53 4.50
C ARG A 110 20.05 -13.55 4.66
N ASN A 111 19.09 -13.28 5.54
CA ASN A 111 17.91 -14.13 5.74
C ASN A 111 17.10 -14.26 4.45
N VAL A 112 16.94 -13.18 3.68
CA VAL A 112 16.26 -13.18 2.37
C VAL A 112 16.95 -14.09 1.36
N GLN A 113 18.28 -14.18 1.38
CA GLN A 113 19.01 -15.07 0.47
C GLN A 113 18.71 -16.55 0.74
N SER A 114 18.46 -16.95 1.98
CA SER A 114 18.09 -18.32 2.36
C SER A 114 16.59 -18.60 2.27
N ALA A 115 15.72 -17.61 2.42
CA ALA A 115 14.27 -17.78 2.42
C ALA A 115 13.70 -18.17 1.05
N ASN A 116 12.64 -19.00 1.06
CA ASN A 116 11.88 -19.35 -0.14
C ASN A 116 10.90 -18.25 -0.54
N ILE A 117 10.27 -17.61 0.45
CA ILE A 117 9.27 -16.55 0.25
C ILE A 117 9.85 -15.25 0.80
N ILE A 118 9.93 -14.24 -0.06
CA ILE A 118 10.40 -12.89 0.25
C ILE A 118 9.18 -11.98 0.32
N ILE A 119 8.93 -11.39 1.48
CA ILE A 119 7.80 -10.52 1.73
C ILE A 119 8.31 -9.07 1.81
N THR A 120 7.82 -8.20 0.92
CA THR A 120 8.44 -6.88 0.73
C THR A 120 7.42 -5.81 0.33
N THR A 121 7.83 -4.53 0.38
CA THR A 121 7.09 -3.41 -0.21
C THR A 121 7.63 -3.07 -1.60
N PRO A 122 6.84 -2.41 -2.47
CA PRO A 122 7.27 -1.99 -3.80
C PRO A 122 8.56 -1.16 -3.77
N GLU A 123 8.69 -0.21 -2.86
CA GLU A 123 9.85 0.67 -2.75
C GLU A 123 11.12 -0.07 -2.38
N LYS A 124 11.03 -1.01 -1.42
CA LYS A 124 12.20 -1.80 -1.02
C LYS A 124 12.63 -2.73 -2.13
N TRP A 125 11.67 -3.37 -2.82
CA TRP A 125 11.97 -4.22 -3.96
C TRP A 125 12.54 -3.43 -5.13
N ASP A 126 12.03 -2.22 -5.41
CA ASP A 126 12.61 -1.31 -6.39
C ASP A 126 14.08 -1.00 -6.05
N SER A 127 14.37 -0.69 -4.78
CA SER A 127 15.74 -0.42 -4.31
C SER A 127 16.70 -1.58 -4.58
N ILE A 128 16.26 -2.82 -4.41
CA ILE A 128 17.06 -4.01 -4.66
C ILE A 128 17.22 -4.25 -6.16
N THR A 129 16.13 -4.15 -6.90
CA THR A 129 16.16 -4.41 -8.34
C THR A 129 16.87 -3.32 -9.12
N ARG A 130 17.02 -2.10 -8.61
CA ARG A 130 17.93 -1.07 -9.14
C ARG A 130 19.42 -1.48 -9.06
N LYS A 131 19.73 -2.54 -8.32
CA LYS A 131 21.08 -3.16 -8.21
C LYS A 131 21.04 -4.63 -8.62
N TRP A 132 20.13 -5.00 -9.52
CA TRP A 132 19.89 -6.40 -9.86
C TRP A 132 21.14 -7.15 -10.35
N LYS A 133 22.09 -6.45 -10.98
CA LYS A 133 23.38 -7.04 -11.40
C LYS A 133 24.18 -7.57 -10.22
N ASP A 134 24.11 -6.90 -9.06
CA ASP A 134 24.75 -7.34 -7.81
C ASP A 134 23.99 -8.54 -7.20
N HIS A 135 22.72 -8.75 -7.61
CA HIS A 135 21.83 -9.79 -7.11
C HIS A 135 21.32 -10.75 -8.21
N GLU A 136 22.07 -10.90 -9.31
CA GLU A 136 21.64 -11.67 -10.48
C GLU A 136 21.22 -13.11 -10.12
N LYS A 137 21.97 -13.78 -9.23
CA LYS A 137 21.64 -15.13 -8.75
C LYS A 137 20.26 -15.18 -8.08
N LEU A 138 19.93 -14.17 -7.28
CA LEU A 138 18.62 -14.04 -6.63
C LEU A 138 17.53 -13.85 -7.68
N MET A 139 17.75 -12.93 -8.63
CA MET A 139 16.75 -12.61 -9.66
C MET A 139 16.40 -13.81 -10.53
N ARG A 140 17.38 -14.64 -10.91
CA ARG A 140 17.18 -15.86 -11.71
C ARG A 140 16.36 -16.94 -10.99
N LEU A 141 16.33 -16.93 -9.66
CA LEU A 141 15.57 -17.89 -8.86
C LEU A 141 14.10 -17.51 -8.69
N ILE A 142 13.73 -16.26 -8.99
CA ILE A 142 12.35 -15.81 -8.84
C ILE A 142 11.48 -16.47 -9.90
N LYS A 143 10.47 -17.22 -9.45
CA LYS A 143 9.51 -17.92 -10.32
C LYS A 143 8.09 -17.37 -10.20
N VAL A 144 7.73 -16.83 -9.03
CA VAL A 144 6.39 -16.30 -8.78
C VAL A 144 6.50 -14.92 -8.12
N PHE A 145 5.71 -14.00 -8.63
CA PHE A 145 5.59 -12.64 -8.14
C PHE A 145 4.13 -12.38 -7.76
N LEU A 146 3.86 -12.28 -6.47
CA LEU A 146 2.54 -12.10 -5.89
C LEU A 146 2.34 -10.63 -5.55
N ILE A 147 1.28 -10.04 -6.08
CA ILE A 147 0.97 -8.62 -5.89
C ILE A 147 -0.34 -8.52 -5.12
N ASP A 148 -0.28 -8.07 -3.88
CA ASP A 148 -1.48 -7.82 -3.10
C ASP A 148 -1.90 -6.34 -3.21
N GLU A 149 -3.19 -6.08 -3.21
CA GLU A 149 -3.80 -4.76 -3.31
C GLU A 149 -3.28 -3.94 -4.52
N VAL A 150 -3.24 -4.56 -5.72
CA VAL A 150 -2.71 -3.93 -6.95
C VAL A 150 -3.39 -2.60 -7.32
N HIS A 151 -4.56 -2.31 -6.76
CA HIS A 151 -5.26 -1.03 -6.94
C HIS A 151 -4.52 0.19 -6.34
N ILE A 152 -3.41 -0.02 -5.62
CA ILE A 152 -2.46 1.05 -5.25
C ILE A 152 -1.90 1.78 -6.49
N LEU A 153 -1.99 1.21 -7.69
CA LEU A 153 -1.55 1.85 -8.94
C LEU A 153 -2.12 3.26 -9.16
N LYS A 154 -3.30 3.56 -8.61
CA LYS A 154 -3.90 4.90 -8.67
C LYS A 154 -3.32 5.92 -7.67
N GLU A 155 -2.52 5.48 -6.71
CA GLU A 155 -1.83 6.31 -5.74
C GLU A 155 -0.43 6.68 -6.24
N ASP A 156 0.19 7.71 -5.70
CA ASP A 156 1.54 8.15 -6.12
C ASP A 156 2.59 7.04 -5.97
N ARG A 157 2.45 6.20 -4.94
CA ARG A 157 3.28 5.01 -4.74
C ARG A 157 3.07 3.91 -5.79
N GLY A 158 1.96 3.96 -6.52
CA GLY A 158 1.65 3.02 -7.59
C GLY A 158 2.65 3.06 -8.74
N ALA A 159 3.25 4.23 -9.02
CA ALA A 159 4.30 4.38 -10.02
C ALA A 159 5.50 3.45 -9.76
N VAL A 160 5.87 3.29 -8.49
CA VAL A 160 6.98 2.39 -8.09
C VAL A 160 6.62 0.93 -8.33
N LEU A 161 5.39 0.50 -7.95
CA LEU A 161 4.92 -0.86 -8.23
C LEU A 161 4.92 -1.15 -9.73
N GLU A 162 4.44 -0.20 -10.52
CA GLU A 162 4.37 -0.33 -11.97
C GLU A 162 5.76 -0.47 -12.60
N ALA A 163 6.72 0.37 -12.20
CA ALA A 163 8.10 0.31 -12.65
C ALA A 163 8.77 -1.03 -12.27
N VAL A 164 8.55 -1.49 -11.03
CA VAL A 164 9.07 -2.79 -10.55
C VAL A 164 8.55 -3.95 -11.38
N VAL A 165 7.24 -4.04 -11.61
CA VAL A 165 6.65 -5.13 -12.40
C VAL A 165 7.14 -5.08 -13.85
N SER A 166 7.21 -3.88 -14.45
CA SER A 166 7.72 -3.71 -15.82
C SER A 166 9.18 -4.13 -15.92
N ARG A 167 10.00 -3.83 -14.91
CA ARG A 167 11.40 -4.30 -14.83
C ARG A 167 11.48 -5.81 -14.68
N MET A 168 10.69 -6.42 -13.80
CA MET A 168 10.67 -7.87 -13.62
C MET A 168 10.29 -8.61 -14.92
N LYS A 169 9.37 -8.05 -15.72
CA LYS A 169 9.05 -8.55 -17.06
C LYS A 169 10.23 -8.42 -18.04
N SER A 170 11.08 -7.41 -17.89
CA SER A 170 12.18 -7.10 -18.81
C SER A 170 13.47 -7.87 -18.49
N ILE A 171 13.68 -8.34 -17.27
CA ILE A 171 14.90 -9.06 -16.85
C ILE A 171 15.05 -10.43 -17.55
N GLY A 172 14.03 -10.89 -18.28
CA GLY A 172 14.11 -12.09 -19.11
C GLY A 172 14.03 -13.41 -18.31
N THR A 173 13.55 -13.37 -17.07
CA THR A 173 13.22 -14.56 -16.28
C THR A 173 11.77 -14.93 -16.50
N ASP A 174 11.47 -16.24 -16.55
CA ASP A 174 10.09 -16.73 -16.65
C ASP A 174 9.40 -16.60 -15.29
N VAL A 175 8.88 -15.41 -15.01
CA VAL A 175 8.21 -15.07 -13.75
C VAL A 175 6.69 -15.07 -13.96
N ARG A 176 6.00 -15.83 -13.16
CA ARG A 176 4.54 -15.82 -13.09
C ARG A 176 4.05 -14.71 -12.17
N PHE A 177 3.12 -13.89 -12.65
CA PHE A 177 2.47 -12.83 -11.86
C PHE A 177 1.08 -13.26 -11.41
N VAL A 178 0.78 -13.10 -10.11
CA VAL A 178 -0.56 -13.30 -9.54
C VAL A 178 -0.94 -12.05 -8.75
N ALA A 179 -1.96 -11.33 -9.21
CA ALA A 179 -2.35 -10.04 -8.65
C ALA A 179 -3.75 -10.09 -8.03
N LEU A 180 -3.88 -9.54 -6.82
CA LEU A 180 -5.15 -9.34 -6.14
C LEU A 180 -5.52 -7.86 -6.10
N SER A 181 -6.80 -7.59 -6.34
CA SER A 181 -7.37 -6.25 -6.29
C SER A 181 -8.65 -6.21 -5.45
N ALA A 182 -8.97 -5.03 -4.94
CA ALA A 182 -10.36 -4.72 -4.61
C ALA A 182 -11.23 -4.72 -5.88
N THR A 183 -12.54 -4.61 -5.72
CA THR A 183 -13.46 -4.52 -6.85
C THR A 183 -13.29 -3.18 -7.57
N ILE A 184 -12.78 -3.21 -8.79
CA ILE A 184 -12.59 -2.05 -9.69
C ILE A 184 -13.23 -2.30 -11.05
N PRO A 185 -13.69 -1.26 -11.79
CA PRO A 185 -14.37 -1.44 -13.06
C PRO A 185 -13.47 -1.98 -14.16
N ASN A 186 -12.26 -1.46 -14.26
CA ASN A 186 -11.31 -1.74 -15.35
C ASN A 186 -10.20 -2.72 -14.94
N PHE A 187 -10.51 -3.73 -14.14
CA PHE A 187 -9.55 -4.77 -13.74
C PHE A 187 -8.96 -5.56 -14.93
N CYS A 188 -9.67 -5.60 -16.07
CA CYS A 188 -9.17 -6.21 -17.30
C CYS A 188 -7.93 -5.49 -17.84
N ASP A 189 -7.77 -4.19 -17.57
CA ASP A 189 -6.58 -3.44 -17.99
C ASP A 189 -5.33 -3.92 -17.25
N ILE A 190 -5.48 -4.36 -15.98
CA ILE A 190 -4.40 -5.00 -15.22
C ILE A 190 -4.01 -6.34 -15.88
N ALA A 191 -5.01 -7.12 -16.30
CA ALA A 191 -4.76 -8.38 -16.98
C ALA A 191 -4.04 -8.18 -18.31
N THR A 192 -4.41 -7.15 -19.07
CA THR A 192 -3.72 -6.75 -20.31
C THR A 192 -2.28 -6.32 -20.03
N TRP A 193 -2.06 -5.52 -18.97
CA TRP A 193 -0.72 -5.09 -18.57
C TRP A 193 0.18 -6.25 -18.17
N LEU A 194 -0.31 -7.17 -17.34
CA LEU A 194 0.51 -8.31 -16.89
C LEU A 194 0.82 -9.27 -18.04
N GLY A 195 -0.09 -9.42 -19.01
CA GLY A 195 0.00 -10.39 -20.08
C GLY A 195 -0.24 -11.82 -19.60
N LYS A 196 -0.50 -12.75 -20.50
CA LYS A 196 -0.83 -14.14 -20.17
C LYS A 196 0.38 -14.88 -19.55
N SER A 197 1.53 -14.73 -20.17
CA SER A 197 2.80 -15.32 -19.74
C SER A 197 3.97 -14.57 -20.39
N SER A 198 5.20 -14.92 -20.01
CA SER A 198 6.42 -14.41 -20.70
C SER A 198 6.49 -14.78 -22.17
N ALA A 199 5.92 -15.94 -22.56
CA ALA A 199 5.87 -16.41 -23.94
C ALA A 199 4.74 -15.72 -24.76
N GLU A 200 3.65 -15.35 -24.10
CA GLU A 200 2.46 -14.74 -24.74
C GLU A 200 2.08 -13.42 -24.07
N PRO A 201 3.00 -12.41 -24.04
CA PRO A 201 2.78 -11.16 -23.33
C PRO A 201 1.72 -10.26 -23.96
N HIS A 202 1.35 -10.51 -25.20
CA HIS A 202 0.33 -9.76 -25.97
C HIS A 202 -1.11 -10.21 -25.67
N LEU A 203 -1.29 -11.42 -25.11
CA LEU A 203 -2.59 -11.91 -24.64
C LEU A 203 -2.78 -11.46 -23.18
N PRO A 204 -4.02 -11.14 -22.77
CA PRO A 204 -4.27 -10.77 -21.38
C PRO A 204 -4.08 -11.96 -20.41
N ALA A 205 -3.67 -11.66 -19.18
CA ALA A 205 -3.67 -12.63 -18.11
C ALA A 205 -5.07 -13.23 -17.89
N SER A 206 -5.12 -14.46 -17.41
CA SER A 206 -6.37 -15.04 -16.92
C SER A 206 -6.91 -14.16 -15.78
N ASN A 207 -8.22 -13.92 -15.76
CA ASN A 207 -8.77 -13.00 -14.77
C ASN A 207 -10.20 -13.40 -14.36
N GLU A 208 -10.55 -13.07 -13.10
CA GLU A 208 -11.88 -13.30 -12.54
C GLU A 208 -12.32 -12.09 -11.73
N ARG A 209 -13.61 -11.76 -11.80
CA ARG A 209 -14.24 -10.68 -11.03
C ARG A 209 -15.40 -11.21 -10.21
N PHE A 210 -15.37 -10.88 -8.92
CA PHE A 210 -16.46 -11.20 -8.00
C PHE A 210 -17.02 -9.92 -7.39
N GLY A 211 -18.33 -9.79 -7.42
CA GLY A 211 -19.04 -8.66 -6.81
C GLY A 211 -19.34 -8.89 -5.32
N GLU A 212 -19.93 -7.88 -4.68
CA GLU A 212 -20.26 -7.86 -3.23
C GLU A 212 -21.09 -9.07 -2.77
N LYS A 213 -21.85 -9.73 -3.65
CA LYS A 213 -22.63 -10.95 -3.33
C LYS A 213 -21.78 -12.15 -2.87
N PHE A 214 -20.49 -12.13 -3.20
CA PHE A 214 -19.53 -13.16 -2.78
C PHE A 214 -18.85 -12.86 -1.46
N ARG A 215 -19.15 -11.73 -0.85
CA ARG A 215 -18.70 -11.41 0.50
C ARG A 215 -19.49 -12.25 1.52
N PRO A 216 -18.82 -12.95 2.45
CA PRO A 216 -19.49 -13.78 3.45
C PRO A 216 -20.50 -12.99 4.30
N VAL A 217 -20.13 -11.78 4.69
CA VAL A 217 -20.99 -10.84 5.42
C VAL A 217 -21.38 -9.71 4.49
N LYS A 218 -22.67 -9.47 4.27
CA LYS A 218 -23.16 -8.39 3.41
C LYS A 218 -22.84 -7.02 4.06
N LEU A 219 -22.12 -6.16 3.38
CA LEU A 219 -21.72 -4.85 3.88
C LEU A 219 -22.62 -3.75 3.32
N GLN A 220 -23.36 -3.09 4.22
CA GLN A 220 -24.07 -1.86 3.92
C GLN A 220 -23.12 -0.66 4.12
N LYS A 221 -22.97 0.17 3.10
CA LYS A 221 -22.06 1.33 3.12
C LYS A 221 -22.88 2.61 3.05
N HIS A 222 -22.70 3.51 4.00
CA HIS A 222 -23.38 4.79 4.08
C HIS A 222 -22.37 5.93 4.08
N VAL A 223 -22.59 6.94 3.22
CA VAL A 223 -21.80 8.18 3.20
C VAL A 223 -22.66 9.31 3.72
N CYS A 224 -22.27 9.89 4.84
CA CYS A 224 -22.98 10.97 5.52
C CYS A 224 -22.21 12.28 5.35
N GLY A 225 -22.72 13.18 4.52
CA GLY A 225 -22.17 14.52 4.32
C GLY A 225 -22.71 15.51 5.34
N TYR A 226 -21.81 16.36 5.86
CA TYR A 226 -22.16 17.41 6.81
C TYR A 226 -21.62 18.76 6.33
N ASN A 227 -22.46 19.79 6.45
CA ASN A 227 -22.05 21.17 6.18
C ASN A 227 -21.31 21.74 7.39
N SER A 228 -20.16 22.37 7.14
CA SER A 228 -19.41 23.11 8.15
C SER A 228 -18.51 24.12 7.46
N SER A 229 -18.50 25.35 7.99
CA SER A 229 -17.56 26.41 7.60
C SER A 229 -16.30 26.41 8.46
N SER A 230 -16.21 25.56 9.51
CA SER A 230 -15.05 25.47 10.39
C SER A 230 -13.85 24.81 9.70
N ASN A 231 -12.66 25.08 10.22
CA ASN A 231 -11.44 24.36 9.82
C ASN A 231 -11.59 22.85 10.12
N ASP A 232 -10.63 22.05 9.69
CA ASP A 232 -10.73 20.59 9.79
C ASP A 232 -10.79 20.08 11.23
N PHE A 233 -10.11 20.72 12.18
CA PHE A 233 -10.19 20.36 13.61
C PHE A 233 -11.56 20.71 14.20
N GLY A 234 -12.11 21.89 13.86
CA GLY A 234 -13.44 22.29 14.25
C GLY A 234 -14.52 21.39 13.65
N PHE A 235 -14.32 20.95 12.41
CA PHE A 235 -15.19 19.99 11.74
C PHE A 235 -15.17 18.63 12.46
N ASP A 236 -13.98 18.08 12.75
CA ASP A 236 -13.83 16.82 13.48
C ASP A 236 -14.57 16.83 14.82
N LYS A 237 -14.45 17.95 15.55
CA LYS A 237 -15.18 18.14 16.82
C LYS A 237 -16.70 18.28 16.62
N ALA A 238 -17.15 18.90 15.54
CA ALA A 238 -18.58 19.03 15.25
C ALA A 238 -19.23 17.68 14.92
N LEU A 239 -18.48 16.73 14.38
CA LEU A 239 -18.92 15.37 14.09
C LEU A 239 -19.22 14.57 15.37
N ASP A 240 -18.60 14.90 16.50
CA ASP A 240 -18.83 14.25 17.80
C ASP A 240 -20.32 14.27 18.20
N ALA A 241 -21.00 15.37 17.94
CA ALA A 241 -22.43 15.52 18.23
C ALA A 241 -23.35 14.62 17.37
N LYS A 242 -22.82 14.08 16.25
CA LYS A 242 -23.57 13.21 15.33
C LYS A 242 -23.41 11.72 15.64
N LEU A 243 -22.34 11.34 16.35
CA LEU A 243 -22.03 9.95 16.68
C LEU A 243 -23.16 9.21 17.43
N PRO A 244 -23.80 9.79 18.49
CA PRO A 244 -24.87 9.11 19.18
C PRO A 244 -26.03 8.69 18.28
N GLY A 245 -26.40 9.52 17.31
CA GLY A 245 -27.46 9.21 16.34
C GLY A 245 -27.08 8.06 15.40
N ILE A 246 -25.84 8.04 14.91
CA ILE A 246 -25.31 6.96 14.05
C ILE A 246 -25.25 5.66 14.84
N ILE A 247 -24.68 5.67 16.05
CA ILE A 247 -24.58 4.50 16.91
C ILE A 247 -25.97 3.93 17.21
N THR A 248 -26.91 4.78 17.62
CA THR A 248 -28.28 4.35 17.93
C THR A 248 -28.96 3.68 16.73
N LYS A 249 -28.67 4.15 15.51
CA LYS A 249 -29.29 3.65 14.27
C LYS A 249 -28.70 2.32 13.79
N TYR A 250 -27.37 2.11 13.96
CA TYR A 250 -26.66 1.06 13.24
C TYR A 250 -25.91 0.05 14.11
N CYS A 251 -25.76 0.25 15.43
CA CYS A 251 -24.88 -0.65 16.20
C CYS A 251 -25.52 -2.02 16.52
N GLU A 252 -26.86 -2.13 16.55
CA GLU A 252 -27.58 -3.39 16.82
C GLU A 252 -27.10 -4.13 18.07
N GLU A 253 -26.65 -3.41 19.10
CA GLU A 253 -26.06 -3.96 20.35
C GLU A 253 -24.81 -4.82 20.13
N LYS A 254 -24.18 -4.70 18.96
CA LYS A 254 -22.99 -5.44 18.56
C LYS A 254 -21.73 -4.58 18.64
N PRO A 255 -20.52 -5.19 18.72
CA PRO A 255 -19.26 -4.46 18.78
C PRO A 255 -19.01 -3.59 17.55
N PHE A 256 -18.41 -2.40 17.77
CA PHE A 256 -18.11 -1.47 16.68
C PHE A 256 -16.81 -0.69 16.88
N MET A 257 -16.30 -0.13 15.79
CA MET A 257 -15.10 0.70 15.75
C MET A 257 -15.39 2.09 15.22
N ILE A 258 -14.70 3.09 15.79
CA ILE A 258 -14.73 4.49 15.32
C ILE A 258 -13.30 4.88 14.95
N PHE A 259 -13.05 5.08 13.66
CA PHE A 259 -11.78 5.60 13.17
C PHE A 259 -11.74 7.12 13.28
N CYS A 260 -10.71 7.64 13.93
CA CYS A 260 -10.52 9.07 14.22
C CYS A 260 -9.26 9.60 13.53
N ALA A 261 -9.28 10.87 13.14
CA ALA A 261 -8.20 11.52 12.39
C ALA A 261 -6.87 11.62 13.16
N THR A 262 -6.91 11.79 14.49
CA THR A 262 -5.73 12.00 15.33
C THR A 262 -5.80 11.20 16.62
N ARG A 263 -4.65 11.00 17.28
CA ARG A 263 -4.57 10.36 18.61
C ARG A 263 -5.42 11.09 19.64
N ALA A 264 -5.36 12.42 19.65
CA ALA A 264 -6.15 13.25 20.57
C ALA A 264 -7.66 13.10 20.30
N SER A 265 -8.08 13.05 19.04
CA SER A 265 -9.47 12.80 18.66
C SER A 265 -9.94 11.41 19.13
N CYS A 266 -9.09 10.36 19.07
CA CYS A 266 -9.41 9.02 19.59
C CYS A 266 -9.79 9.07 21.07
N VAL A 267 -8.94 9.68 21.88
CA VAL A 267 -9.15 9.79 23.35
C VAL A 267 -10.41 10.61 23.66
N ALA A 268 -10.56 11.76 22.99
CA ALA A 268 -11.72 12.64 23.20
C ALA A 268 -13.05 11.95 22.80
N THR A 269 -13.06 11.27 21.67
CA THR A 269 -14.22 10.51 21.18
C THR A 269 -14.55 9.34 22.13
N ALA A 270 -13.54 8.60 22.61
CA ALA A 270 -13.76 7.50 23.58
C ALA A 270 -14.39 8.01 24.88
N LYS A 271 -13.88 9.11 25.43
CA LYS A 271 -14.46 9.76 26.63
C LYS A 271 -15.90 10.24 26.37
N LEU A 272 -16.16 10.84 25.20
CA LEU A 272 -17.51 11.28 24.83
C LEU A 272 -18.48 10.09 24.79
N ILE A 273 -18.12 9.00 24.15
CA ILE A 273 -18.97 7.81 24.01
C ILE A 273 -19.17 7.12 25.36
N ALA A 274 -18.12 7.04 26.20
CA ALA A 274 -18.20 6.50 27.56
C ALA A 274 -19.19 7.33 28.42
N ASN A 275 -19.08 8.65 28.40
CA ASN A 275 -19.99 9.55 29.11
C ASN A 275 -21.42 9.46 28.57
N TRP A 276 -21.59 9.37 27.26
CA TRP A 276 -22.90 9.20 26.64
C TRP A 276 -23.57 7.89 27.07
N TRP A 277 -22.81 6.79 27.18
CA TRP A 277 -23.30 5.49 27.65
C TRP A 277 -23.66 5.55 29.14
N THR A 278 -22.80 6.14 29.98
CA THR A 278 -22.99 6.25 31.43
C THR A 278 -24.18 7.14 31.79
N SER A 279 -24.44 8.20 31.03
CA SER A 279 -25.57 9.11 31.25
C SER A 279 -26.94 8.52 30.93
N ARG A 280 -26.99 7.32 30.32
CA ARG A 280 -28.25 6.67 29.93
C ARG A 280 -28.71 5.65 30.98
N PRO A 281 -30.02 5.53 31.20
CA PRO A 281 -30.59 4.41 31.94
C PRO A 281 -30.18 3.08 31.33
N GLU A 282 -30.00 2.04 32.14
CA GLU A 282 -29.56 0.72 31.66
C GLU A 282 -30.36 0.17 30.49
N ARG A 283 -31.70 0.30 30.54
CA ARG A 283 -32.62 -0.15 29.48
C ARG A 283 -32.42 0.53 28.13
N ASP A 284 -31.79 1.73 28.11
CA ASP A 284 -31.57 2.53 26.91
C ASP A 284 -30.11 2.45 26.41
N ARG A 285 -29.25 1.71 27.11
CA ARG A 285 -27.87 1.48 26.72
C ARG A 285 -27.80 0.58 25.51
N LYS A 286 -26.87 0.86 24.61
CA LYS A 286 -26.72 0.16 23.31
C LYS A 286 -25.76 -1.03 23.39
N TRP A 287 -25.16 -1.28 24.51
CA TRP A 287 -24.40 -2.49 24.86
C TRP A 287 -24.40 -2.66 26.37
N ASN A 288 -24.12 -3.88 26.82
CA ASN A 288 -24.06 -4.22 28.23
C ASN A 288 -22.77 -3.72 28.88
N ALA A 289 -22.78 -3.55 30.19
CA ALA A 289 -21.54 -3.30 30.94
C ALA A 289 -20.54 -4.45 30.71
N PRO A 290 -19.23 -4.17 30.69
CA PRO A 290 -18.22 -5.22 30.53
C PRO A 290 -18.35 -6.28 31.63
N PRO A 291 -18.33 -7.59 31.27
CA PRO A 291 -18.38 -8.67 32.27
C PRO A 291 -17.10 -8.74 33.11
N ARG A 292 -15.99 -8.24 32.58
CA ARG A 292 -14.68 -8.18 33.27
C ARG A 292 -14.07 -6.80 33.16
N GLN A 293 -13.40 -6.36 34.19
CA GLN A 293 -12.66 -5.10 34.18
C GLN A 293 -11.24 -5.33 33.66
N LEU A 294 -10.90 -4.64 32.56
CA LEU A 294 -9.57 -4.70 32.00
C LEU A 294 -8.53 -4.03 32.88
N GLN A 295 -7.39 -4.71 33.05
CA GLN A 295 -6.23 -4.14 33.74
C GLN A 295 -5.37 -3.37 32.77
N VAL A 296 -5.43 -2.04 32.81
CA VAL A 296 -4.71 -1.14 31.92
C VAL A 296 -3.90 -0.12 32.71
N LEU A 297 -2.77 0.31 32.15
CA LEU A 297 -1.84 1.24 32.79
C LEU A 297 -2.25 2.69 32.58
N ASN A 298 -2.73 3.01 31.39
CA ASN A 298 -3.12 4.37 31.02
C ASN A 298 -4.36 4.83 31.80
N LYS A 299 -4.27 6.01 32.44
CA LYS A 299 -5.34 6.56 33.30
C LYS A 299 -6.62 6.83 32.50
N ASP A 300 -6.52 7.50 31.35
CA ASP A 300 -7.68 7.84 30.53
C ASP A 300 -8.39 6.59 30.01
N LEU A 301 -7.61 5.55 29.71
CA LEU A 301 -8.16 4.26 29.27
C LEU A 301 -8.92 3.56 30.41
N ARG A 302 -8.39 3.62 31.64
CA ARG A 302 -9.07 3.09 32.84
C ARG A 302 -10.46 3.69 33.03
N ASP A 303 -10.59 4.99 32.80
CA ASP A 303 -11.86 5.71 32.98
C ASP A 303 -12.90 5.31 31.92
N THR A 304 -12.47 4.91 30.72
CA THR A 304 -13.39 4.56 29.62
C THR A 304 -13.74 3.08 29.56
N VAL A 305 -12.83 2.18 29.90
CA VAL A 305 -13.08 0.71 29.82
C VAL A 305 -14.18 0.24 30.77
N VAL A 306 -14.48 0.97 31.83
CA VAL A 306 -15.59 0.69 32.74
C VAL A 306 -16.94 0.66 32.01
N SER A 307 -17.09 1.44 30.95
CA SER A 307 -18.28 1.48 30.08
C SER A 307 -18.19 0.57 28.85
N GLY A 308 -17.15 -0.27 28.74
CA GLY A 308 -16.90 -1.08 27.55
C GLY A 308 -16.36 -0.31 26.35
N VAL A 309 -15.85 0.91 26.58
CA VAL A 309 -15.27 1.77 25.55
C VAL A 309 -13.76 1.86 25.74
N ALA A 310 -13.00 1.62 24.69
CA ALA A 310 -11.54 1.77 24.71
C ALA A 310 -11.07 2.68 23.56
N PHE A 311 -9.84 3.16 23.68
CA PHE A 311 -9.15 3.78 22.53
C PHE A 311 -7.85 3.05 22.21
N HIS A 312 -7.43 3.12 20.95
CA HIS A 312 -6.26 2.42 20.46
C HIS A 312 -5.51 3.27 19.42
N HIS A 313 -4.25 3.57 19.68
CA HIS A 313 -3.37 4.30 18.76
C HIS A 313 -1.89 3.97 19.04
N ALA A 314 -1.00 4.28 18.10
CA ALA A 314 0.43 3.95 18.20
C ALA A 314 1.17 4.60 19.38
N GLY A 315 0.62 5.67 19.99
CA GLY A 315 1.18 6.30 21.19
C GLY A 315 0.76 5.64 22.52
N LEU A 316 -0.09 4.62 22.49
CA LEU A 316 -0.45 3.83 23.66
C LEU A 316 0.63 2.76 23.93
N ASP A 317 0.85 2.43 25.19
CA ASP A 317 1.78 1.36 25.57
C ASP A 317 1.40 0.02 24.93
N LEU A 318 2.41 -0.80 24.61
CA LEU A 318 2.22 -2.09 23.97
C LEU A 318 1.34 -3.04 24.80
N ALA A 319 1.52 -3.02 26.14
CA ALA A 319 0.72 -3.85 27.03
C ALA A 319 -0.75 -3.43 27.02
N ASP A 320 -1.02 -2.12 27.08
CA ASP A 320 -2.38 -1.59 27.02
C ASP A 320 -3.04 -1.89 25.66
N ARG A 321 -2.28 -1.76 24.55
CA ARG A 321 -2.79 -2.13 23.22
C ARG A 321 -3.21 -3.60 23.17
N ALA A 322 -2.35 -4.50 23.63
CA ALA A 322 -2.64 -5.92 23.67
C ALA A 322 -3.86 -6.26 24.55
N GLN A 323 -4.02 -5.56 25.68
CA GLN A 323 -5.20 -5.73 26.55
C GLN A 323 -6.49 -5.27 25.88
N VAL A 324 -6.47 -4.12 25.17
CA VAL A 324 -7.64 -3.62 24.42
C VAL A 324 -8.00 -4.57 23.28
N GLU A 325 -7.02 -5.04 22.52
CA GLU A 325 -7.22 -5.99 21.41
C GLU A 325 -7.84 -7.30 21.92
N LYS A 326 -7.28 -7.86 23.00
CA LYS A 326 -7.80 -9.07 23.65
C LYS A 326 -9.20 -8.86 24.21
N GLY A 327 -9.41 -7.76 24.97
CA GLY A 327 -10.72 -7.45 25.55
C GLY A 327 -11.82 -7.26 24.51
N PHE A 328 -11.47 -6.77 23.31
CA PHE A 328 -12.42 -6.67 22.20
C PHE A 328 -12.79 -8.03 21.62
N LEU A 329 -11.82 -8.94 21.48
CA LEU A 329 -12.06 -10.31 21.03
C LEU A 329 -12.84 -11.13 22.06
N ASP A 330 -12.59 -10.92 23.34
CA ASP A 330 -13.25 -11.59 24.47
C ASP A 330 -14.63 -10.96 24.80
N HIS A 331 -15.05 -9.91 24.08
CA HIS A 331 -16.28 -9.14 24.31
C HIS A 331 -16.34 -8.38 25.66
N ASP A 332 -15.20 -8.13 26.28
CA ASP A 332 -15.09 -7.22 27.44
C ASP A 332 -15.10 -5.75 27.02
N ILE A 333 -14.76 -5.46 25.75
CA ILE A 333 -14.85 -4.15 25.10
C ILE A 333 -15.82 -4.24 23.92
N ASN A 334 -16.78 -3.31 23.87
CA ASN A 334 -17.75 -3.22 22.79
C ASN A 334 -17.39 -2.14 21.76
N VAL A 335 -16.64 -1.12 22.18
CA VAL A 335 -16.30 0.04 21.34
C VAL A 335 -14.82 0.31 21.36
N ILE A 336 -14.19 0.40 20.18
CA ILE A 336 -12.83 0.89 20.04
C ILE A 336 -12.83 2.17 19.22
N CYS A 337 -12.34 3.28 19.80
CA CYS A 337 -11.97 4.49 19.08
C CYS A 337 -10.49 4.40 18.69
N CYS A 338 -10.15 4.43 17.40
CA CYS A 338 -8.78 4.18 16.95
C CYS A 338 -8.34 5.08 15.80
N THR A 339 -7.04 5.13 15.56
CA THR A 339 -6.46 5.68 14.34
C THR A 339 -6.41 4.61 13.24
N SER A 340 -6.18 5.01 11.98
CA SER A 340 -6.08 4.11 10.82
C SER A 340 -5.06 2.99 10.99
N THR A 341 -4.08 3.14 11.90
CA THR A 341 -3.08 2.11 12.20
C THR A 341 -3.67 0.78 12.68
N LEU A 342 -4.86 0.78 13.31
CA LEU A 342 -5.55 -0.45 13.72
C LEU A 342 -6.24 -1.15 12.54
N ALA A 343 -6.49 -0.46 11.44
CA ALA A 343 -7.04 -1.08 10.24
C ALA A 343 -6.07 -2.08 9.62
N VAL A 344 -4.77 -1.98 9.92
CA VAL A 344 -3.70 -2.80 9.38
C VAL A 344 -2.97 -3.51 10.53
N GLY A 345 -2.64 -4.77 10.37
CA GLY A 345 -1.77 -5.52 11.29
C GLY A 345 -2.47 -6.25 12.44
N VAL A 346 -3.75 -5.98 12.72
CA VAL A 346 -4.54 -6.71 13.73
C VAL A 346 -5.90 -7.09 13.15
N ASN A 347 -6.29 -8.35 13.28
CA ASN A 347 -7.59 -8.82 12.79
C ASN A 347 -8.66 -8.69 13.88
N LEU A 348 -9.28 -7.52 13.95
CA LEU A 348 -10.38 -7.22 14.88
C LEU A 348 -11.65 -6.91 14.07
N PRO A 349 -12.43 -7.91 13.65
CA PRO A 349 -13.66 -7.65 12.91
C PRO A 349 -14.77 -7.18 13.85
N CYS A 350 -15.62 -6.27 13.37
CA CYS A 350 -16.74 -5.72 14.13
C CYS A 350 -18.00 -5.59 13.25
N HIS A 351 -19.17 -5.43 13.87
CA HIS A 351 -20.42 -5.28 13.14
C HIS A 351 -20.53 -3.93 12.42
N LEU A 352 -20.19 -2.84 13.13
CA LEU A 352 -20.27 -1.48 12.62
C LEU A 352 -18.90 -0.82 12.63
N VAL A 353 -18.54 -0.20 11.50
CA VAL A 353 -17.39 0.69 11.37
C VAL A 353 -17.87 2.11 11.12
N ILE A 354 -17.40 3.06 11.89
CA ILE A 354 -17.62 4.49 11.68
C ILE A 354 -16.28 5.14 11.36
N ILE A 355 -16.15 5.74 10.18
CA ILE A 355 -15.03 6.61 9.85
C ILE A 355 -15.49 8.02 10.16
N LYS A 356 -15.09 8.54 11.34
CA LYS A 356 -15.58 9.80 11.88
C LYS A 356 -15.19 11.01 11.04
N ASN A 357 -14.04 10.96 10.35
CA ASN A 357 -13.59 12.00 9.44
C ASN A 357 -12.78 11.34 8.31
N THR A 358 -12.77 11.95 7.16
CA THR A 358 -12.00 11.46 6.01
C THR A 358 -10.59 12.05 5.92
N MET A 359 -10.14 12.70 7.00
CA MET A 359 -8.81 13.30 7.13
C MET A 359 -7.95 12.52 8.12
N THR A 360 -6.65 12.48 7.90
CA THR A 360 -5.64 11.92 8.79
C THR A 360 -4.50 12.92 8.98
N TYR A 361 -3.75 12.77 10.07
CA TYR A 361 -2.59 13.60 10.34
C TYR A 361 -1.31 12.85 9.99
N THR A 362 -0.59 13.36 8.98
CA THR A 362 0.71 12.84 8.52
C THR A 362 1.84 13.80 8.89
N ASP A 363 3.08 13.44 8.59
CA ASP A 363 4.24 14.32 8.77
C ASP A 363 4.16 15.61 7.91
N GLU A 364 3.38 15.56 6.83
CA GLU A 364 3.11 16.72 5.95
C GLU A 364 1.90 17.55 6.40
N GLY A 365 1.26 17.15 7.50
CA GLY A 365 0.08 17.81 8.05
C GLY A 365 -1.20 17.00 7.88
N LEU A 366 -2.35 17.69 7.87
CA LEU A 366 -3.66 17.08 7.74
C LEU A 366 -3.97 16.81 6.27
N GLN A 367 -4.10 15.54 5.91
CA GLN A 367 -4.40 15.07 4.54
C GLN A 367 -5.62 14.17 4.53
N GLU A 368 -6.21 13.96 3.34
CA GLU A 368 -7.23 12.92 3.19
C GLU A 368 -6.62 11.52 3.33
N TYR A 369 -7.39 10.60 3.92
CA TYR A 369 -7.03 9.19 3.85
C TYR A 369 -6.87 8.74 2.40
N SER A 370 -5.88 7.92 2.14
CA SER A 370 -5.78 7.20 0.86
C SER A 370 -6.98 6.26 0.70
N ASP A 371 -7.32 5.94 -0.54
CA ASP A 371 -8.41 4.99 -0.81
C ASP A 371 -8.10 3.61 -0.25
N LEU A 372 -6.82 3.23 -0.25
CA LEU A 372 -6.37 1.98 0.37
C LEU A 372 -6.68 1.94 1.87
N GLU A 373 -6.33 3.01 2.62
CA GLU A 373 -6.64 3.10 4.05
C GLU A 373 -8.14 3.06 4.30
N MET A 374 -8.92 3.81 3.49
CA MET A 374 -10.38 3.79 3.57
C MET A 374 -10.95 2.39 3.37
N MET A 375 -10.48 1.67 2.35
CA MET A 375 -10.95 0.30 2.06
C MET A 375 -10.52 -0.70 3.15
N GLN A 376 -9.35 -0.53 3.75
CA GLN A 376 -8.89 -1.35 4.89
C GLN A 376 -9.74 -1.11 6.14
N MET A 377 -10.08 0.15 6.45
CA MET A 377 -10.99 0.50 7.55
C MET A 377 -12.39 -0.08 7.32
N LEU A 378 -12.96 0.10 6.13
CA LEU A 378 -14.25 -0.49 5.74
C LEU A 378 -14.23 -2.03 5.77
N GLY A 379 -13.07 -2.62 5.48
CA GLY A 379 -12.84 -4.06 5.52
C GLY A 379 -12.99 -4.68 6.91
N ARG A 380 -12.89 -3.89 7.98
CA ARG A 380 -13.09 -4.35 9.36
C ARG A 380 -14.56 -4.59 9.72
N ALA A 381 -15.49 -4.06 8.92
CA ALA A 381 -16.91 -4.33 9.13
C ALA A 381 -17.26 -5.75 8.67
N GLY A 382 -17.86 -6.53 9.57
CA GLY A 382 -18.37 -7.89 9.36
C GLY A 382 -17.53 -8.97 10.03
N ARG A 383 -18.19 -9.75 10.88
CA ARG A 383 -17.64 -10.91 11.58
C ARG A 383 -18.19 -12.19 10.94
N PRO A 384 -17.42 -12.91 10.10
CA PRO A 384 -17.94 -14.02 9.27
C PRO A 384 -18.65 -15.14 10.04
N GLN A 385 -18.34 -15.30 11.34
CA GLN A 385 -18.94 -16.34 12.19
C GLN A 385 -20.15 -15.87 12.99
N PHE A 386 -20.42 -14.57 13.03
CA PHE A 386 -21.41 -13.97 13.93
C PHE A 386 -22.41 -13.05 13.23
N ASP A 387 -22.08 -12.54 12.05
CA ASP A 387 -22.87 -11.54 11.35
C ASP A 387 -23.26 -12.00 9.94
N ASP A 388 -24.54 -11.85 9.58
CA ASP A 388 -25.01 -11.96 8.20
C ASP A 388 -24.85 -10.62 7.45
N THR A 389 -24.97 -9.53 8.19
CA THR A 389 -24.85 -8.16 7.70
C THR A 389 -23.91 -7.35 8.56
N ALA A 390 -23.26 -6.37 7.96
CA ALA A 390 -22.42 -5.40 8.64
C ALA A 390 -22.65 -4.01 8.06
N VAL A 391 -22.31 -2.97 8.82
CA VAL A 391 -22.51 -1.59 8.41
C VAL A 391 -21.20 -0.81 8.47
N ALA A 392 -20.99 0.02 7.46
CA ALA A 392 -19.91 0.99 7.45
C ALA A 392 -20.46 2.39 7.16
N VAL A 393 -20.10 3.35 7.99
CA VAL A 393 -20.53 4.74 7.88
C VAL A 393 -19.33 5.65 7.71
N ILE A 394 -19.29 6.40 6.62
CA ILE A 394 -18.29 7.43 6.37
C ILE A 394 -18.90 8.78 6.65
N MET A 395 -18.33 9.52 7.59
CA MET A 395 -18.71 10.90 7.91
C MET A 395 -17.73 11.85 7.24
N THR A 396 -18.22 12.72 6.36
CA THR A 396 -17.39 13.61 5.57
C THR A 396 -18.03 14.98 5.36
N ARG A 397 -17.30 15.92 4.77
CA ARG A 397 -17.86 17.19 4.31
C ARG A 397 -18.84 16.96 3.16
N GLN A 398 -19.93 17.73 3.14
CA GLN A 398 -20.96 17.63 2.10
C GLN A 398 -20.38 17.72 0.68
N THR A 399 -19.37 18.54 0.47
CA THR A 399 -18.68 18.71 -0.82
C THR A 399 -17.95 17.47 -1.30
N LYS A 400 -17.61 16.54 -0.40
CA LYS A 400 -16.85 15.30 -0.69
C LYS A 400 -17.74 14.05 -0.76
N THR A 401 -19.01 14.15 -0.47
CA THR A 401 -19.96 13.01 -0.42
C THR A 401 -19.92 12.20 -1.70
N ARG A 402 -20.04 12.85 -2.88
CA ARG A 402 -20.04 12.19 -4.19
C ARG A 402 -18.76 11.38 -4.45
N ARG A 403 -17.59 11.90 -4.06
CA ARG A 403 -16.30 11.18 -4.20
C ARG A 403 -16.34 9.86 -3.44
N TYR A 404 -16.73 9.90 -2.16
CA TYR A 404 -16.78 8.70 -1.33
C TYR A 404 -17.90 7.73 -1.73
N GLU A 405 -19.01 8.22 -2.26
CA GLU A 405 -20.05 7.37 -2.86
C GLU A 405 -19.53 6.59 -4.07
N MET A 406 -18.78 7.24 -4.97
CA MET A 406 -18.14 6.58 -6.10
C MET A 406 -17.09 5.56 -5.65
N MET A 407 -16.28 5.90 -4.64
CA MET A 407 -15.27 4.99 -4.08
C MET A 407 -15.93 3.74 -3.48
N VAL A 408 -16.95 3.87 -2.63
CA VAL A 408 -17.58 2.73 -1.95
C VAL A 408 -18.41 1.85 -2.89
N THR A 409 -18.87 2.40 -4.02
CA THR A 409 -19.58 1.64 -5.06
C THR A 409 -18.63 0.97 -6.05
N GLY A 410 -17.31 1.24 -5.96
CA GLY A 410 -16.30 0.68 -6.84
C GLY A 410 -16.47 1.13 -8.29
N GLN A 411 -16.93 2.36 -8.52
CA GLN A 411 -17.13 2.95 -9.86
C GLN A 411 -15.94 3.77 -10.34
N GLU A 412 -14.95 3.99 -9.48
CA GLU A 412 -13.76 4.75 -9.82
C GLU A 412 -12.81 3.91 -10.68
N LEU A 413 -12.40 4.48 -11.81
CA LEU A 413 -11.44 3.85 -12.71
C LEU A 413 -10.03 3.90 -12.09
N LEU A 414 -9.28 2.83 -12.29
CA LEU A 414 -7.88 2.75 -11.95
C LEU A 414 -7.06 3.41 -13.05
N GLU A 415 -6.34 4.47 -12.72
CA GLU A 415 -5.43 5.18 -13.62
C GLU A 415 -3.98 5.03 -13.14
N SER A 416 -3.02 5.05 -14.08
CA SER A 416 -1.59 5.01 -13.75
C SER A 416 -1.11 6.37 -13.22
N LYS A 417 -0.21 6.33 -12.25
CA LYS A 417 0.52 7.50 -11.74
C LYS A 417 1.96 7.60 -12.25
N LEU A 418 2.39 6.64 -13.07
CA LEU A 418 3.76 6.61 -13.58
C LEU A 418 4.13 7.87 -14.38
N HIS A 419 3.17 8.48 -15.08
CA HIS A 419 3.40 9.69 -15.87
C HIS A 419 3.92 10.87 -15.04
N SER A 420 3.59 10.94 -13.74
CA SER A 420 4.00 12.04 -12.86
C SER A 420 5.50 12.02 -12.54
N ASN A 421 6.13 10.83 -12.55
CA ASN A 421 7.54 10.62 -12.20
C ASN A 421 8.27 9.78 -13.24
N LEU A 422 7.81 9.81 -14.49
CA LEU A 422 8.32 8.95 -15.55
C LEU A 422 9.82 9.15 -15.80
N ILE A 423 10.28 10.40 -15.83
CA ILE A 423 11.68 10.77 -16.03
C ILE A 423 12.61 10.16 -14.97
N ASP A 424 12.16 10.08 -13.70
CA ASP A 424 12.92 9.49 -12.59
C ASP A 424 13.12 7.98 -12.81
N HIS A 425 12.06 7.30 -13.27
CA HIS A 425 12.11 5.87 -13.56
C HIS A 425 12.92 5.60 -14.84
N MET A 426 12.80 6.42 -15.89
CA MET A 426 13.61 6.29 -17.11
C MET A 426 15.10 6.48 -16.80
N ASN A 427 15.48 7.45 -15.96
CA ASN A 427 16.86 7.62 -15.52
C ASN A 427 17.38 6.35 -14.80
N ALA A 428 16.56 5.74 -13.95
CA ALA A 428 16.93 4.51 -13.25
C ALA A 428 17.13 3.34 -14.25
N GLU A 429 16.25 3.18 -15.23
CA GLU A 429 16.33 2.13 -16.25
C GLU A 429 17.54 2.32 -17.21
N ILE A 430 17.91 3.56 -17.53
CA ILE A 430 19.14 3.88 -18.26
C ILE A 430 20.36 3.45 -17.44
N GLY A 431 20.36 3.77 -16.14
CA GLY A 431 21.44 3.37 -15.22
C GLY A 431 21.59 1.85 -15.08
N LEU A 432 20.49 1.12 -15.17
CA LEU A 432 20.46 -0.34 -15.17
C LEU A 432 20.90 -0.98 -16.51
N GLY A 433 20.87 -0.18 -17.60
CA GLY A 433 21.09 -0.66 -18.95
C GLY A 433 19.87 -1.36 -19.57
N THR A 434 18.69 -1.25 -18.96
CA THR A 434 17.42 -1.74 -19.52
C THR A 434 16.98 -0.88 -20.68
N ILE A 435 17.33 0.42 -20.64
CA ILE A 435 17.10 1.40 -21.71
C ILE A 435 18.45 1.86 -22.28
N PRO A 436 19.08 1.08 -23.17
CA PRO A 436 20.32 1.47 -23.83
C PRO A 436 20.11 2.42 -25.03
N ASP A 437 18.90 2.51 -25.57
CA ASP A 437 18.55 3.29 -26.75
C ASP A 437 17.06 3.69 -26.75
N LEU A 438 16.67 4.52 -27.71
CA LEU A 438 15.30 5.02 -27.83
C LEU A 438 14.29 3.91 -28.14
N ALA A 439 14.69 2.88 -28.90
CA ALA A 439 13.80 1.76 -29.22
C ALA A 439 13.47 0.94 -27.97
N SER A 440 14.47 0.74 -27.12
CA SER A 440 14.31 0.08 -25.82
C SER A 440 13.46 0.92 -24.85
N ALA A 441 13.59 2.25 -24.87
CA ALA A 441 12.74 3.15 -24.08
C ALA A 441 11.25 3.00 -24.46
N ARG A 442 10.97 3.01 -25.77
CA ARG A 442 9.62 2.76 -26.32
C ARG A 442 9.08 1.39 -25.91
N LYS A 443 9.90 0.35 -26.04
CA LYS A 443 9.54 -1.02 -25.66
C LYS A 443 9.22 -1.11 -24.17
N TRP A 444 10.04 -0.48 -23.32
CA TRP A 444 9.83 -0.44 -21.88
C TRP A 444 8.52 0.28 -21.52
N LEU A 445 8.27 1.47 -22.09
CA LEU A 445 7.04 2.24 -21.85
C LEU A 445 5.79 1.47 -22.31
N LYS A 446 5.84 0.78 -23.47
CA LYS A 446 4.77 -0.09 -23.95
C LYS A 446 4.48 -1.29 -23.02
N GLY A 447 5.44 -1.69 -22.20
CA GLY A 447 5.28 -2.73 -21.19
C GLY A 447 4.65 -2.26 -19.88
N THR A 448 4.32 -0.97 -19.72
CA THR A 448 3.77 -0.38 -18.50
C THR A 448 2.24 -0.38 -18.46
N PHE A 449 1.66 -0.24 -17.28
CA PHE A 449 0.23 -0.02 -17.12
C PHE A 449 -0.20 1.35 -17.68
N LEU A 450 0.67 2.34 -17.59
CA LEU A 450 0.46 3.66 -18.20
C LEU A 450 0.13 3.54 -19.69
N TYR A 451 0.85 2.71 -20.43
CA TYR A 451 0.57 2.52 -21.86
C TYR A 451 -0.82 1.94 -22.11
N VAL A 452 -1.24 0.94 -21.34
CA VAL A 452 -2.59 0.37 -21.43
C VAL A 452 -3.64 1.44 -21.16
N ARG A 453 -3.41 2.29 -20.16
CA ARG A 453 -4.34 3.36 -19.80
C ARG A 453 -4.34 4.52 -20.82
N LEU A 454 -3.20 4.85 -21.40
CA LEU A 454 -3.11 5.82 -22.50
C LEU A 454 -3.98 5.40 -23.69
N GLN A 455 -4.03 4.09 -23.99
CA GLN A 455 -4.88 3.58 -25.07
C GLN A 455 -6.38 3.69 -24.74
N GLN A 456 -6.76 3.53 -23.46
CA GLN A 456 -8.16 3.49 -23.04
C GLN A 456 -8.70 4.87 -22.64
N ASN A 457 -7.87 5.75 -22.07
CA ASN A 457 -8.27 7.05 -21.56
C ASN A 457 -7.19 8.14 -21.78
N PRO A 458 -6.84 8.45 -23.04
CA PRO A 458 -5.76 9.38 -23.37
C PRO A 458 -5.99 10.79 -22.81
N ASN A 459 -7.24 11.23 -22.71
CA ASN A 459 -7.60 12.57 -22.22
C ASN A 459 -7.33 12.77 -20.71
N HIS A 460 -7.19 11.69 -19.94
CA HIS A 460 -6.83 11.78 -18.52
C HIS A 460 -5.39 12.26 -18.35
N TYR A 461 -4.51 11.80 -19.23
CA TYR A 461 -3.09 12.10 -19.21
C TYR A 461 -2.81 13.36 -20.02
N LYS A 462 -2.80 14.52 -19.34
CA LYS A 462 -2.38 15.79 -19.94
C LYS A 462 -0.84 15.79 -20.09
N LEU A 463 -0.36 15.04 -21.06
CA LEU A 463 1.07 14.96 -21.34
C LEU A 463 1.52 16.27 -21.96
N GLU A 464 2.52 16.91 -21.36
CA GLU A 464 3.11 18.14 -21.92
C GLU A 464 3.64 17.87 -23.32
N GLY A 465 3.26 18.72 -24.28
CA GLY A 465 3.66 18.58 -25.68
C GLY A 465 2.74 17.69 -26.55
N ALA A 466 1.76 16.99 -25.98
CA ALA A 466 0.79 16.22 -26.77
C ALA A 466 -0.09 17.15 -27.61
N ARG A 467 -0.08 16.96 -28.93
CA ARG A 467 -0.94 17.71 -29.86
C ARG A 467 -2.30 17.02 -29.96
N SER A 468 -3.37 17.81 -30.04
CA SER A 468 -4.72 17.26 -30.24
C SER A 468 -4.77 16.47 -31.54
N GLY A 469 -5.17 15.19 -31.48
CA GLY A 469 -5.28 14.31 -32.67
C GLY A 469 -4.05 13.46 -32.99
N GLN A 470 -2.98 13.51 -32.17
CA GLN A 470 -1.83 12.62 -32.33
C GLN A 470 -2.20 11.14 -32.06
N ASN A 471 -1.59 10.24 -32.84
CA ASN A 471 -1.63 8.81 -32.57
C ASN A 471 -0.87 8.50 -31.26
N ILE A 472 -1.30 7.48 -30.52
CA ILE A 472 -0.69 7.05 -29.25
C ILE A 472 0.77 6.65 -29.43
N GLU A 473 1.13 6.05 -30.56
CA GLU A 473 2.52 5.70 -30.89
C GLU A 473 3.41 6.96 -30.99
N GLU A 474 2.93 8.01 -31.61
CA GLU A 474 3.61 9.30 -31.71
C GLU A 474 3.74 9.96 -30.32
N GLN A 475 2.71 9.86 -29.49
CA GLN A 475 2.77 10.37 -28.12
C GLN A 475 3.83 9.64 -27.27
N VAL A 476 3.93 8.31 -27.39
CA VAL A 476 4.96 7.50 -26.74
C VAL A 476 6.35 7.91 -27.20
N ASP A 477 6.51 8.16 -28.50
CA ASP A 477 7.77 8.60 -29.07
C ASP A 477 8.19 9.98 -28.54
N ASP A 478 7.26 10.93 -28.54
CA ASP A 478 7.49 12.28 -28.05
C ASP A 478 7.86 12.30 -26.56
N ILE A 479 7.18 11.49 -25.73
CA ILE A 479 7.48 11.36 -24.30
C ILE A 479 8.89 10.80 -24.10
N CYS A 480 9.21 9.68 -24.74
CA CYS A 480 10.52 9.06 -24.59
C CYS A 480 11.64 10.01 -25.07
N PHE A 481 11.44 10.66 -26.21
CA PHE A 481 12.42 11.59 -26.73
C PHE A 481 12.63 12.79 -25.82
N ARG A 482 11.55 13.40 -25.34
CA ARG A 482 11.57 14.56 -24.43
C ARG A 482 12.29 14.24 -23.12
N ASP A 483 11.91 13.16 -22.44
CA ASP A 483 12.45 12.82 -21.13
C ASP A 483 13.93 12.43 -21.23
N ILE A 484 14.33 11.70 -22.29
CA ILE A 484 15.75 11.40 -22.55
C ILE A 484 16.53 12.67 -22.91
N ALA A 485 15.97 13.58 -23.70
CA ALA A 485 16.60 14.86 -24.01
C ALA A 485 16.83 15.70 -22.76
N LEU A 486 15.85 15.78 -21.85
CA LEU A 486 15.98 16.47 -20.56
C LEU A 486 17.04 15.83 -19.66
N LEU A 487 17.11 14.51 -19.59
CA LEU A 487 18.15 13.83 -18.82
C LEU A 487 19.56 14.13 -19.37
N ARG A 488 19.69 14.22 -20.69
CA ARG A 488 20.97 14.57 -21.36
C ARG A 488 21.34 16.04 -21.15
N GLU A 489 20.40 16.95 -21.34
CA GLU A 489 20.58 18.38 -21.15
C GLU A 489 21.10 18.71 -19.75
N HIS A 490 20.58 17.99 -18.74
CA HIS A 490 20.98 18.13 -17.33
C HIS A 490 22.11 17.18 -16.92
N ASN A 491 22.87 16.62 -17.86
CA ASN A 491 24.02 15.75 -17.59
C ASN A 491 23.74 14.57 -16.63
N LEU A 492 22.54 14.01 -16.70
CA LEU A 492 22.14 12.79 -15.96
C LEU A 492 22.31 11.53 -16.80
N ALA A 493 22.15 11.68 -18.13
CA ALA A 493 22.44 10.66 -19.13
C ALA A 493 23.38 11.21 -20.21
N MET A 494 24.12 10.34 -20.88
CA MET A 494 25.01 10.66 -21.99
C MET A 494 24.82 9.68 -23.15
N GLY A 495 25.29 10.06 -24.34
CA GLY A 495 25.21 9.29 -25.57
C GLY A 495 24.04 9.71 -26.45
N GLU A 496 24.16 9.53 -27.77
CA GLU A 496 23.12 9.87 -28.76
C GLU A 496 22.33 8.65 -29.19
N GLU A 497 23.01 7.61 -29.61
CA GLU A 497 22.41 6.34 -30.03
C GLU A 497 22.38 5.32 -28.88
N HIS A 498 23.43 5.32 -28.04
CA HIS A 498 23.56 4.45 -26.89
C HIS A 498 23.63 5.25 -25.59
N PHE A 499 22.59 5.16 -24.78
CA PHE A 499 22.46 5.88 -23.53
C PHE A 499 23.25 5.22 -22.41
N ARG A 500 23.92 6.05 -21.61
CA ARG A 500 24.59 5.66 -20.38
C ARG A 500 24.29 6.68 -19.29
N SER A 501 24.15 6.21 -18.08
CA SER A 501 23.99 7.10 -16.94
C SER A 501 25.32 7.74 -16.58
N THR A 502 25.30 9.02 -16.20
CA THR A 502 26.42 9.72 -15.60
C THR A 502 26.53 9.37 -14.11
N GLU A 503 27.57 9.86 -13.42
CA GLU A 503 27.66 9.73 -11.95
C GLU A 503 26.49 10.41 -11.25
N PHE A 504 26.03 11.55 -11.77
CA PHE A 504 24.84 12.25 -11.24
C PHE A 504 23.56 11.48 -11.48
N GLY A 505 23.38 10.89 -12.67
CA GLY A 505 22.26 10.02 -12.98
C GLY A 505 22.23 8.76 -12.10
N HIS A 506 23.40 8.15 -11.86
CA HIS A 506 23.53 7.03 -10.92
C HIS A 506 23.20 7.45 -9.48
N ALA A 507 23.68 8.60 -9.03
CA ALA A 507 23.35 9.14 -7.70
C ALA A 507 21.85 9.39 -7.56
N MET A 508 21.23 10.04 -8.56
CA MET A 508 19.80 10.29 -8.59
C MET A 508 19.00 8.98 -8.45
N ALA A 509 19.34 7.95 -9.24
CA ALA A 509 18.67 6.65 -9.21
C ALA A 509 18.90 5.90 -7.89
N ARG A 510 20.13 5.95 -7.35
CA ARG A 510 20.53 5.21 -6.14
C ARG A 510 19.91 5.76 -4.88
N TYR A 511 19.77 7.10 -4.78
CA TYR A 511 19.28 7.79 -3.60
C TYR A 511 17.83 8.25 -3.71
N TYR A 512 17.12 7.87 -4.78
CA TYR A 512 15.71 8.23 -5.02
C TYR A 512 15.47 9.75 -5.03
N VAL A 513 16.41 10.48 -5.59
CA VAL A 513 16.29 11.93 -5.75
C VAL A 513 15.43 12.21 -6.96
N HIS A 514 14.40 13.04 -6.81
CA HIS A 514 13.57 13.47 -7.94
C HIS A 514 14.37 14.36 -8.91
N PHE A 515 14.02 14.30 -10.19
CA PHE A 515 14.69 15.07 -11.25
C PHE A 515 14.80 16.57 -10.93
N GLU A 516 13.71 17.20 -10.49
CA GLU A 516 13.73 18.62 -10.11
C GLU A 516 14.64 18.91 -8.92
N THR A 517 14.69 18.02 -7.96
CA THR A 517 15.61 18.12 -6.82
C THR A 517 17.06 17.99 -7.26
N MET A 518 17.33 17.04 -8.17
CA MET A 518 18.68 16.82 -8.72
C MET A 518 19.16 18.03 -9.52
N LYS A 519 18.32 18.66 -10.32
CA LYS A 519 18.60 19.94 -11.01
C LYS A 519 19.03 21.02 -10.01
N THR A 520 18.31 21.13 -8.90
CA THR A 520 18.65 22.10 -7.84
C THR A 520 20.02 21.80 -7.23
N PHE A 521 20.33 20.53 -6.96
CA PHE A 521 21.65 20.13 -6.43
C PHE A 521 22.79 20.43 -7.41
N MET A 522 22.58 20.17 -8.68
CA MET A 522 23.59 20.44 -9.72
C MET A 522 23.82 21.95 -9.94
N GLY A 523 22.85 22.78 -9.58
CA GLY A 523 22.96 24.24 -9.61
C GLY A 523 23.74 24.84 -8.41
N ILE A 524 24.11 24.01 -7.41
CA ILE A 524 24.84 24.48 -6.23
C ILE A 524 26.30 24.85 -6.61
N PRO A 525 26.77 26.08 -6.35
CA PRO A 525 28.14 26.45 -6.65
C PRO A 525 29.17 25.57 -5.91
N PRO A 526 30.34 25.26 -6.50
CA PRO A 526 31.36 24.40 -5.88
C PRO A 526 31.89 24.85 -4.51
N LYS A 527 31.68 26.12 -4.17
CA LYS A 527 32.11 26.72 -2.88
C LYS A 527 30.92 27.31 -2.12
N ALA A 528 29.72 26.76 -2.29
CA ALA A 528 28.55 27.24 -1.58
C ALA A 528 28.71 27.10 -0.07
N THR A 529 28.31 28.13 0.65
CA THR A 529 28.28 28.13 2.12
C THR A 529 27.14 27.21 2.62
N PRO A 530 27.23 26.69 3.85
CA PRO A 530 26.12 25.91 4.42
C PRO A 530 24.77 26.66 4.42
N SER A 531 24.81 28.00 4.56
CA SER A 531 23.61 28.84 4.52
C SER A 531 22.98 28.87 3.12
N GLU A 532 23.79 28.97 2.07
CA GLU A 532 23.32 28.94 0.67
C GLU A 532 22.75 27.56 0.32
N ILE A 533 23.40 26.48 0.74
CA ILE A 533 22.90 25.12 0.55
C ILE A 533 21.53 24.95 1.22
N VAL A 534 21.38 25.35 2.48
CA VAL A 534 20.12 25.29 3.21
C VAL A 534 19.05 26.15 2.54
N SER A 535 19.41 27.35 2.06
CA SER A 535 18.47 28.24 1.37
C SER A 535 17.96 27.66 0.04
N LEU A 536 18.83 26.98 -0.71
CA LEU A 536 18.47 26.29 -1.95
C LEU A 536 17.64 25.01 -1.70
N MET A 537 17.88 24.32 -0.59
CA MET A 537 17.13 23.13 -0.19
C MET A 537 15.78 23.47 0.47
N TYR A 538 15.61 24.66 1.01
CA TYR A 538 14.40 25.08 1.73
C TYR A 538 13.10 24.94 0.91
N PRO A 539 13.04 25.30 -0.38
CA PRO A 539 11.84 25.09 -1.20
C PRO A 539 11.51 23.62 -1.46
N LEU A 540 12.51 22.73 -1.38
CA LEU A 540 12.37 21.28 -1.67
C LEU A 540 11.88 20.49 -0.46
N CYS A 541 12.03 21.03 0.75
CA CYS A 541 11.62 20.39 1.99
C CYS A 541 10.31 20.97 2.51
N SER A 542 9.16 20.45 2.06
CA SER A 542 7.84 20.83 2.61
C SER A 542 7.74 20.57 4.13
N ALA A 543 8.40 19.53 4.64
CA ALA A 543 8.50 19.23 6.06
C ALA A 543 9.23 20.31 6.87
N TRP A 544 10.21 21.02 6.28
CA TRP A 544 10.94 22.10 6.94
C TRP A 544 10.10 23.37 7.13
N LYS A 545 9.12 23.62 6.30
CA LYS A 545 8.19 24.75 6.45
C LYS A 545 7.43 24.72 7.77
N LEU A 546 7.13 23.54 8.28
CA LEU A 546 6.42 23.35 9.55
C LEU A 546 7.33 23.52 10.78
N ILE A 547 8.60 23.13 10.69
CA ILE A 547 9.55 23.24 11.81
C ILE A 547 9.94 24.71 12.06
N VAL A 548 10.07 25.52 11.03
CA VAL A 548 10.45 26.94 11.15
C VAL A 548 9.25 27.79 11.58
N SER A 549 8.02 27.44 11.21
CA SER A 549 6.82 28.20 11.60
C SER A 549 6.38 27.94 13.05
N SER A 550 6.86 26.87 13.70
CA SER A 550 6.45 26.48 15.05
C SER A 550 7.50 26.75 16.14
N SER A 551 8.74 27.15 15.81
CA SER A 551 9.79 27.36 16.81
C SER A 551 10.28 28.80 16.85
N SER A 552 9.80 29.53 17.85
CA SER A 552 10.43 30.77 18.36
C SER A 552 11.69 30.47 19.20
N ARG A 553 12.37 29.33 19.02
CA ARG A 553 13.61 28.97 19.73
C ARG A 553 14.81 28.97 18.77
N PRO A 554 15.96 29.56 19.19
CA PRO A 554 17.14 29.62 18.34
C PRO A 554 17.71 28.22 18.06
N LEU A 555 18.15 27.99 16.83
CA LEU A 555 18.81 26.81 16.28
C LEU A 555 20.07 26.37 17.07
N ARG A 556 19.90 25.79 18.24
CA ARG A 556 20.98 25.14 18.99
C ARG A 556 20.64 23.67 19.19
N LYS A 557 20.90 22.85 18.22
CA LYS A 557 21.02 21.36 18.16
C LYS A 557 20.29 20.81 16.94
N LEU A 558 20.93 20.93 15.80
CA LEU A 558 20.70 20.01 14.67
C LEU A 558 21.52 18.76 14.93
N PRO A 559 20.98 17.54 14.66
CA PRO A 559 21.80 16.34 14.61
C PRO A 559 22.87 16.53 13.53
N SER A 560 24.09 16.09 13.83
CA SER A 560 25.22 16.16 12.91
C SER A 560 24.90 15.36 11.65
N PHE A 561 24.71 16.06 10.54
CA PHE A 561 24.70 15.42 9.21
C PHE A 561 26.08 14.79 8.95
N PRO A 562 26.15 13.63 8.29
CA PRO A 562 27.43 13.10 7.82
C PRO A 562 28.08 14.14 6.92
N LYS A 563 29.33 14.46 7.19
CA LYS A 563 30.13 15.40 6.41
C LYS A 563 30.31 14.83 5.00
N PHE A 564 29.54 15.29 4.05
CA PHE A 564 29.86 15.12 2.65
C PHE A 564 30.96 16.14 2.28
N VAL A 565 32.19 15.70 2.22
CA VAL A 565 33.29 16.48 1.64
C VAL A 565 33.34 16.12 0.16
N PHE A 566 32.87 17.02 -0.70
CA PHE A 566 33.13 16.99 -2.13
C PHE A 566 34.56 17.46 -2.38
N ASP A 567 35.45 16.54 -2.71
CA ASP A 567 36.80 16.85 -3.21
C ASP A 567 36.82 16.64 -4.73
N PRO A 568 36.87 17.71 -5.54
CA PRO A 568 36.84 17.60 -6.99
C PRO A 568 38.15 17.02 -7.61
N GLY A 569 39.13 16.67 -6.80
CA GLY A 569 40.48 16.23 -7.26
C GLY A 569 40.81 14.75 -7.05
N ARG A 570 39.93 13.92 -6.51
CA ARG A 570 40.22 12.48 -6.30
C ARG A 570 39.14 11.58 -6.91
N SER A 571 39.47 10.99 -8.03
CA SER A 571 38.79 9.87 -8.64
C SER A 571 39.04 8.55 -7.89
N GLN A 572 38.59 8.43 -6.65
CA GLN A 572 38.44 7.15 -5.95
C GLN A 572 37.53 7.32 -4.74
N CYS A 573 36.33 6.77 -4.83
CA CYS A 573 35.45 6.58 -3.69
C CYS A 573 36.03 5.50 -2.77
N THR A 574 36.57 5.89 -1.62
CA THR A 574 36.79 4.95 -0.52
C THR A 574 35.52 4.88 0.34
N ASN A 575 35.08 3.66 0.58
CA ASN A 575 33.96 3.26 1.41
C ASN A 575 34.01 3.87 2.82
N PHE A 576 32.91 4.46 3.21
CA PHE A 576 32.45 4.49 4.60
C PHE A 576 30.96 4.14 4.66
#